data_8256b9b76a66394322b5d7c236ec9368
#
_entry.id   8256b9b76a66394322b5d7c236ec9368
#
_cell.length_a   1.000
_cell.length_b   1.000
_cell.length_c   1.000
_cell.angle_alpha   90.00
_cell.angle_beta   90.00
_cell.angle_gamma   90.00
#
_symmetry.space_group_name_H-M   'P 1'
#
loop_
_entity.id
_entity.type
_entity.pdbx_description
1 polymer ?
#
loop_
_entity_poly.entity_id
_entity_poly.type
_entity_poly.pdbx_seq_one_letter_code
_entity_poly.pdbx_strand_id
1 'polypeptide(L)'
;MEGQGSVRVIGIDPGSRSLGYGVVEERKGRLVHVAHGVIRASPQSALEQRLQGMFSALLRAIALHRPDAAAVEGVFAFRNPRSALILGQARGVALLVAAQRGLPVHEYAPAMVKRSVGAGGAGGKEAVARMVNGFLGLPQPPSADATDALAVAICHLNHARFGRVRGQSAPARQGATGFADRLRPAYRRFEARGG
;
A
#
# COMPACT_ATOMS: atom_id res chain seq x y z
N MET A 1 -6.96 31.89 -1.49
CA MET A 1 -6.03 30.78 -1.79
C MET A 1 -6.31 29.72 -0.72
N GLU A 2 -7.26 28.83 -0.99
CA GLU A 2 -7.60 27.74 -0.08
C GLU A 2 -6.41 26.78 0.01
N GLY A 3 -5.99 26.47 1.23
CA GLY A 3 -4.83 25.64 1.51
C GLY A 3 -4.99 24.27 0.88
N GLN A 4 -4.10 23.90 -0.04
CA GLN A 4 -4.00 22.54 -0.52
C GLN A 4 -3.77 21.65 0.71
N GLY A 5 -4.81 20.90 1.10
CA GLY A 5 -4.76 19.96 2.20
C GLY A 5 -3.63 18.95 1.97
N SER A 6 -2.93 18.58 3.05
CA SER A 6 -1.93 17.51 2.98
C SER A 6 -2.63 16.18 2.65
N VAL A 7 -1.98 15.35 1.84
CA VAL A 7 -2.46 14.01 1.50
C VAL A 7 -1.43 13.00 1.98
N ARG A 8 -1.86 12.07 2.81
CA ARG A 8 -1.00 11.02 3.37
C ARG A 8 -1.36 9.66 2.78
N VAL A 9 -0.37 8.92 2.34
CA VAL A 9 -0.56 7.63 1.67
C VAL A 9 0.27 6.57 2.38
N ILE A 10 -0.35 5.41 2.63
CA ILE A 10 0.38 4.20 3.01
C ILE A 10 0.63 3.36 1.77
N GLY A 11 1.90 3.16 1.43
CA GLY A 11 2.34 2.17 0.45
C GLY A 11 2.53 0.83 1.13
N ILE A 12 2.13 -0.23 0.47
CA ILE A 12 2.21 -1.61 0.99
C ILE A 12 2.86 -2.48 -0.08
N ASP A 13 3.91 -3.19 0.32
CA ASP A 13 4.56 -4.24 -0.45
C ASP A 13 4.29 -5.59 0.23
N PRO A 14 3.28 -6.36 -0.24
CA PRO A 14 2.94 -7.64 0.36
C PRO A 14 3.95 -8.71 -0.04
N GLY A 15 4.63 -9.30 0.92
CA GLY A 15 5.52 -10.43 0.73
C GLY A 15 5.02 -11.70 1.43
N SER A 16 5.58 -12.86 1.06
CA SER A 16 5.15 -14.17 1.61
C SER A 16 5.60 -14.41 3.07
N ARG A 17 6.67 -13.76 3.50
CA ARG A 17 7.27 -13.88 4.85
C ARG A 17 7.31 -12.56 5.59
N SER A 18 7.23 -11.47 4.86
CA SER A 18 7.26 -10.11 5.37
C SER A 18 6.30 -9.25 4.55
N LEU A 19 5.80 -8.20 5.17
CA LEU A 19 5.02 -7.16 4.52
C LEU A 19 5.69 -5.84 4.83
N GLY A 20 6.18 -5.15 3.79
CA GLY A 20 6.69 -3.81 3.89
C GLY A 20 5.55 -2.79 3.94
N TYR A 21 5.70 -1.75 4.76
CA TYR A 21 4.84 -0.57 4.67
C TYR A 21 5.68 0.70 4.72
N GLY A 22 5.20 1.73 4.01
CA GLY A 22 5.80 3.06 4.01
C GLY A 22 4.72 4.12 3.98
N VAL A 23 4.83 5.13 4.83
CA VAL A 23 3.86 6.23 4.92
C VAL A 23 4.55 7.51 4.48
N VAL A 24 4.01 8.13 3.44
CA VAL A 24 4.50 9.38 2.85
C VAL A 24 3.36 10.38 2.81
N GLU A 25 3.67 11.63 3.09
CA GLU A 25 2.71 12.73 3.04
C GLU A 25 3.17 13.77 2.02
N GLU A 26 2.25 14.25 1.18
CA GLU A 26 2.48 15.43 0.35
C GLU A 26 2.06 16.67 1.13
N ARG A 27 3.02 17.56 1.39
CA ARG A 27 2.80 18.85 2.02
C ARG A 27 3.34 19.96 1.12
N LYS A 28 2.47 20.85 0.66
CA LYS A 28 2.86 22.00 -0.19
C LYS A 28 3.75 21.61 -1.37
N GLY A 29 3.42 20.49 -2.04
CA GLY A 29 4.15 19.98 -3.19
C GLY A 29 5.47 19.25 -2.87
N ARG A 30 5.79 19.02 -1.60
CA ARG A 30 6.95 18.24 -1.16
C ARG A 30 6.53 16.91 -0.56
N LEU A 31 7.29 15.87 -0.84
CA LEU A 31 7.11 14.56 -0.22
C LEU A 31 7.83 14.56 1.14
N VAL A 32 7.11 14.17 2.17
CA VAL A 32 7.60 14.10 3.55
C VAL A 32 7.46 12.66 4.03
N HIS A 33 8.54 12.09 4.51
CA HIS A 33 8.53 10.80 5.19
C HIS A 33 7.77 10.91 6.53
N VAL A 34 6.85 9.98 6.77
CA VAL A 34 6.11 9.91 8.04
C VAL A 34 6.56 8.70 8.85
N ALA A 35 6.57 7.51 8.22
CA ALA A 35 6.96 6.26 8.86
C ALA A 35 7.27 5.19 7.81
N HIS A 36 7.99 4.17 8.21
CA HIS A 36 8.11 2.92 7.45
C HIS A 36 8.41 1.75 8.38
N GLY A 37 8.22 0.55 7.89
CA GLY A 37 8.58 -0.64 8.64
C GLY A 37 8.33 -1.92 7.87
N VAL A 38 8.72 -3.02 8.50
CA VAL A 38 8.51 -4.37 7.98
C VAL A 38 7.81 -5.20 9.05
N ILE A 39 6.67 -5.73 8.68
CA ILE A 39 5.90 -6.69 9.47
C ILE A 39 6.41 -8.07 9.11
N ARG A 40 7.09 -8.73 10.04
CA ARG A 40 7.63 -10.07 9.83
C ARG A 40 6.73 -11.12 10.47
N ALA A 41 6.48 -12.20 9.72
CA ALA A 41 5.80 -13.37 10.24
C ALA A 41 6.83 -14.46 10.53
N SER A 42 6.69 -15.17 11.66
CA SER A 42 7.57 -16.28 11.98
C SER A 42 7.42 -17.41 10.95
N PRO A 43 8.52 -17.90 10.37
CA PRO A 43 8.46 -19.02 9.42
C PRO A 43 7.91 -20.33 10.02
N GLN A 44 8.02 -20.49 11.36
CA GLN A 44 7.55 -21.65 12.10
C GLN A 44 6.06 -21.59 12.41
N SER A 45 5.43 -20.43 12.31
CA SER A 45 3.99 -20.28 12.55
C SER A 45 3.18 -20.83 11.40
N ALA A 46 2.02 -21.39 11.72
CA ALA A 46 1.03 -21.79 10.74
C ALA A 46 0.58 -20.60 9.88
N LEU A 47 0.10 -20.86 8.67
CA LEU A 47 -0.20 -19.81 7.69
C LEU A 47 -1.24 -18.83 8.22
N GLU A 48 -2.30 -19.31 8.84
CA GLU A 48 -3.38 -18.49 9.42
C GLU A 48 -2.87 -17.56 10.52
N GLN A 49 -1.94 -18.02 11.36
CA GLN A 49 -1.32 -17.21 12.39
C GLN A 49 -0.43 -16.10 11.79
N ARG A 50 0.27 -16.43 10.71
CA ARG A 50 1.08 -15.45 9.97
C ARG A 50 0.21 -14.37 9.36
N LEU A 51 -0.88 -14.75 8.70
CA LEU A 51 -1.83 -13.82 8.11
C LEU A 51 -2.51 -12.95 9.17
N GLN A 52 -2.89 -13.54 10.32
CA GLN A 52 -3.45 -12.81 11.45
C GLN A 52 -2.44 -11.80 12.03
N GLY A 53 -1.18 -12.19 12.15
CA GLY A 53 -0.11 -11.28 12.60
C GLY A 53 0.08 -10.09 11.66
N MET A 54 0.10 -10.34 10.33
CA MET A 54 0.17 -9.30 9.30
C MET A 54 -1.05 -8.38 9.37
N PHE A 55 -2.25 -8.94 9.46
CA PHE A 55 -3.50 -8.19 9.61
C PHE A 55 -3.45 -7.24 10.81
N SER A 56 -3.15 -7.77 12.00
CA SER A 56 -3.16 -7.00 13.24
C SER A 56 -2.10 -5.90 13.25
N ALA A 57 -0.90 -6.17 12.70
CA ALA A 57 0.17 -5.19 12.66
C ALA A 57 -0.11 -4.08 11.64
N LEU A 58 -0.62 -4.42 10.45
CA LEU A 58 -0.99 -3.42 9.44
C LEU A 58 -2.17 -2.56 9.91
N LEU A 59 -3.14 -3.17 10.60
CA LEU A 59 -4.28 -2.46 11.19
C LEU A 59 -3.81 -1.40 12.19
N ARG A 60 -2.83 -1.72 13.05
CA ARG A 60 -2.21 -0.78 13.99
C ARG A 60 -1.45 0.33 13.27
N ALA A 61 -0.68 0.00 12.23
CA ALA A 61 0.06 0.99 11.45
C ALA A 61 -0.90 2.02 10.80
N ILE A 62 -2.00 1.56 10.19
CA ILE A 62 -3.01 2.43 9.59
C ILE A 62 -3.69 3.30 10.67
N ALA A 63 -4.04 2.71 11.82
CA ALA A 63 -4.66 3.46 12.92
C ALA A 63 -3.74 4.56 13.48
N LEU A 64 -2.44 4.26 13.61
CA LEU A 64 -1.44 5.18 14.15
C LEU A 64 -1.16 6.33 13.17
N HIS A 65 -0.94 6.02 11.90
CA HIS A 65 -0.48 7.00 10.92
C HIS A 65 -1.60 7.70 10.16
N ARG A 66 -2.84 7.20 10.23
CA ARG A 66 -4.05 7.79 9.65
C ARG A 66 -3.88 8.24 8.20
N PRO A 67 -3.53 7.32 7.27
CA PRO A 67 -3.42 7.65 5.86
C PRO A 67 -4.80 7.93 5.24
N ASP A 68 -4.83 8.74 4.19
CA ASP A 68 -6.03 9.06 3.40
C ASP A 68 -6.30 8.01 2.32
N ALA A 69 -5.25 7.28 1.89
CA ALA A 69 -5.34 6.22 0.88
C ALA A 69 -4.29 5.14 1.11
N ALA A 70 -4.56 3.95 0.59
CA ALA A 70 -3.60 2.86 0.49
C ALA A 70 -3.18 2.65 -0.97
N ALA A 71 -1.88 2.49 -1.19
CA ALA A 71 -1.29 2.11 -2.45
C ALA A 71 -0.62 0.75 -2.31
N VAL A 72 -0.91 -0.19 -3.20
CA VAL A 72 -0.42 -1.57 -3.11
C VAL A 72 0.31 -1.93 -4.42
N GLU A 73 1.45 -2.61 -4.31
CA GLU A 73 2.11 -3.13 -5.50
C GLU A 73 1.26 -4.26 -6.11
N GLY A 74 0.97 -4.11 -7.41
CA GLY A 74 0.24 -5.10 -8.19
C GLY A 74 1.13 -6.29 -8.56
N VAL A 75 0.56 -7.47 -8.52
CA VAL A 75 1.25 -8.71 -8.83
C VAL A 75 0.89 -9.15 -10.25
N PHE A 76 1.86 -9.26 -11.16
CA PHE A 76 1.58 -9.50 -12.58
C PHE A 76 2.07 -10.83 -13.15
N ALA A 77 3.05 -11.48 -12.55
CA ALA A 77 3.51 -12.78 -13.03
C ALA A 77 4.32 -13.54 -11.96
N PHE A 78 4.04 -14.81 -11.79
CA PHE A 78 4.84 -15.72 -10.99
C PHE A 78 5.28 -16.92 -11.82
N ARG A 79 6.54 -17.30 -11.68
CA ARG A 79 7.06 -18.55 -12.23
C ARG A 79 6.61 -19.77 -11.43
N ASN A 80 6.26 -19.58 -10.15
CA ASN A 80 5.87 -20.66 -9.25
C ASN A 80 4.45 -20.42 -8.70
N PRO A 81 3.48 -21.29 -9.02
CA PRO A 81 2.09 -21.16 -8.57
C PRO A 81 1.94 -21.15 -7.03
N ARG A 82 2.76 -21.92 -6.30
CA ARG A 82 2.72 -21.96 -4.83
C ARG A 82 3.12 -20.62 -4.22
N SER A 83 4.16 -20.00 -4.76
CA SER A 83 4.59 -18.66 -4.31
C SER A 83 3.54 -17.61 -4.64
N ALA A 84 2.91 -17.70 -5.80
CA ALA A 84 1.81 -16.83 -6.21
C ALA A 84 0.63 -16.90 -5.24
N LEU A 85 0.25 -18.12 -4.83
CA LEU A 85 -0.85 -18.34 -3.89
C LEU A 85 -0.57 -17.69 -2.53
N ILE A 86 0.61 -17.93 -1.95
CA ILE A 86 0.99 -17.40 -0.64
C ILE A 86 1.04 -15.86 -0.68
N LEU A 87 1.59 -15.30 -1.75
CA LEU A 87 1.65 -13.84 -1.91
C LEU A 87 0.26 -13.24 -2.12
N GLY A 88 -0.60 -13.91 -2.88
CA GLY A 88 -2.00 -13.53 -3.06
C GLY A 88 -2.76 -13.47 -1.73
N GLN A 89 -2.48 -14.39 -0.80
CA GLN A 89 -3.07 -14.39 0.54
C GLN A 89 -2.60 -13.18 1.37
N ALA A 90 -1.29 -12.91 1.42
CA ALA A 90 -0.75 -11.75 2.11
C ALA A 90 -1.30 -10.42 1.53
N ARG A 91 -1.40 -10.36 0.19
CA ARG A 91 -2.02 -9.23 -0.49
C ARG A 91 -3.50 -9.10 -0.15
N GLY A 92 -4.24 -10.20 -0.10
CA GLY A 92 -5.64 -10.21 0.33
C GLY A 92 -5.83 -9.63 1.73
N VAL A 93 -4.92 -9.92 2.66
CA VAL A 93 -4.89 -9.32 4.00
C VAL A 93 -4.70 -7.79 3.92
N ALA A 94 -3.76 -7.30 3.11
CA ALA A 94 -3.54 -5.86 2.94
C ALA A 94 -4.79 -5.14 2.40
N LEU A 95 -5.43 -5.71 1.39
CA LEU A 95 -6.67 -5.17 0.81
C LEU A 95 -7.81 -5.18 1.82
N LEU A 96 -7.96 -6.25 2.59
CA LEU A 96 -9.00 -6.39 3.62
C LEU A 96 -8.84 -5.35 4.73
N VAL A 97 -7.62 -5.15 5.22
CA VAL A 97 -7.33 -4.13 6.26
C VAL A 97 -7.65 -2.73 5.74
N ALA A 98 -7.22 -2.39 4.53
CA ALA A 98 -7.51 -1.09 3.92
C ALA A 98 -9.03 -0.88 3.76
N ALA A 99 -9.74 -1.88 3.25
CA ALA A 99 -11.20 -1.83 3.09
C ALA A 99 -11.94 -1.68 4.43
N GLN A 100 -11.50 -2.42 5.46
CA GLN A 100 -12.09 -2.33 6.82
C GLN A 100 -11.89 -0.94 7.43
N ARG A 101 -10.82 -0.24 7.07
CA ARG A 101 -10.55 1.14 7.48
C ARG A 101 -11.17 2.19 6.55
N GLY A 102 -11.93 1.77 5.55
CA GLY A 102 -12.56 2.67 4.58
C GLY A 102 -11.59 3.41 3.69
N LEU A 103 -10.33 2.95 3.59
CA LEU A 103 -9.33 3.58 2.73
C LEU A 103 -9.59 3.24 1.26
N PRO A 104 -9.56 4.22 0.36
CA PRO A 104 -9.45 3.94 -1.07
C PRO A 104 -8.13 3.21 -1.35
N VAL A 105 -8.20 2.14 -2.16
CA VAL A 105 -7.03 1.33 -2.53
C VAL A 105 -6.69 1.57 -3.98
N HIS A 106 -5.41 1.80 -4.25
CA HIS A 106 -4.86 2.00 -5.60
C HIS A 106 -3.75 0.99 -5.85
N GLU A 107 -3.77 0.36 -7.03
CA GLU A 107 -2.79 -0.65 -7.40
C GLU A 107 -1.85 -0.13 -8.49
N TYR A 108 -0.57 -0.44 -8.34
CA TYR A 108 0.48 0.00 -9.25
C TYR A 108 1.34 -1.15 -9.72
N ALA A 109 1.50 -1.28 -11.05
CA ALA A 109 2.43 -2.24 -11.62
C ALA A 109 3.88 -1.93 -11.20
N PRO A 110 4.73 -2.95 -10.94
CA PRO A 110 6.15 -2.74 -10.56
C PRO A 110 6.91 -1.83 -11.52
N ALA A 111 6.66 -1.96 -12.82
CA ALA A 111 7.27 -1.09 -13.84
C ALA A 111 6.83 0.39 -13.69
N MET A 112 5.59 0.63 -13.24
CA MET A 112 5.08 1.96 -13.00
C MET A 112 5.71 2.57 -11.74
N VAL A 113 5.82 1.77 -10.67
CA VAL A 113 6.50 2.19 -9.43
C VAL A 113 7.93 2.61 -9.73
N LYS A 114 8.71 1.79 -10.43
CA LYS A 114 10.10 2.11 -10.82
C LYS A 114 10.20 3.42 -11.63
N ARG A 115 9.32 3.59 -12.63
CA ARG A 115 9.32 4.82 -13.44
C ARG A 115 8.97 6.06 -12.62
N SER A 116 8.03 5.94 -11.70
CA SER A 116 7.54 7.09 -10.91
C SER A 116 8.60 7.65 -9.94
N VAL A 117 9.54 6.81 -9.50
CA VAL A 117 10.66 7.24 -8.68
C VAL A 117 11.93 7.55 -9.50
N GLY A 118 11.83 7.58 -10.85
CA GLY A 118 12.97 7.89 -11.72
C GLY A 118 13.99 6.76 -11.88
N ALA A 119 13.67 5.55 -11.41
CA ALA A 119 14.53 4.36 -11.53
C ALA A 119 14.20 3.53 -12.79
N GLY A 120 13.62 4.14 -13.81
CA GLY A 120 13.35 3.50 -15.11
C GLY A 120 14.66 3.18 -15.84
N GLY A 121 14.78 1.94 -16.35
CA GLY A 121 15.97 1.46 -17.05
C GLY A 121 16.68 0.31 -16.33
N ALA A 122 17.98 0.13 -16.62
CA ALA A 122 18.79 -0.99 -16.10
C ALA A 122 19.15 -0.90 -14.59
N GLY A 123 18.76 0.18 -13.91
CA GLY A 123 19.09 0.41 -12.51
C GLY A 123 18.19 -0.37 -11.55
N GLY A 124 18.53 -1.59 -11.20
CA GLY A 124 17.82 -2.50 -10.31
C GLY A 124 17.29 -1.91 -8.99
N LYS A 125 17.14 -2.73 -7.95
CA LYS A 125 16.62 -2.34 -6.62
C LYS A 125 17.43 -1.23 -5.95
N GLU A 126 18.74 -1.18 -6.20
CA GLU A 126 19.61 -0.14 -5.65
C GLU A 126 19.29 1.26 -6.18
N ALA A 127 18.89 1.37 -7.45
CA ALA A 127 18.46 2.65 -8.01
C ALA A 127 17.17 3.14 -7.35
N VAL A 128 16.20 2.24 -7.12
CA VAL A 128 14.96 2.57 -6.40
C VAL A 128 15.31 3.07 -4.99
N ALA A 129 16.18 2.36 -4.27
CA ALA A 129 16.58 2.74 -2.92
C ALA A 129 17.25 4.13 -2.87
N ARG A 130 18.17 4.42 -3.78
CA ARG A 130 18.81 5.75 -3.88
C ARG A 130 17.78 6.85 -4.15
N MET A 131 16.84 6.61 -5.06
CA MET A 131 15.83 7.60 -5.43
C MET A 131 14.84 7.85 -4.28
N VAL A 132 14.35 6.79 -3.63
CA VAL A 132 13.46 6.92 -2.45
C VAL A 132 14.18 7.69 -1.34
N ASN A 133 15.44 7.35 -1.06
CA ASN A 133 16.23 8.06 -0.06
C ASN A 133 16.41 9.55 -0.41
N GLY A 134 16.69 9.85 -1.66
CA GLY A 134 16.82 11.24 -2.16
C GLY A 134 15.53 12.04 -2.06
N PHE A 135 14.38 11.44 -2.42
CA PHE A 135 13.07 12.11 -2.32
C PHE A 135 12.67 12.41 -0.88
N LEU A 136 12.99 11.52 0.04
CA LEU A 136 12.53 11.60 1.42
C LEU A 136 13.56 12.13 2.40
N GLY A 137 14.82 12.31 1.96
CA GLY A 137 15.92 12.84 2.79
C GLY A 137 16.19 11.98 4.03
N LEU A 138 16.12 10.66 3.90
CA LEU A 138 16.24 9.76 5.05
C LEU A 138 17.71 9.70 5.52
N PRO A 139 17.96 9.71 6.84
CA PRO A 139 19.33 9.67 7.38
C PRO A 139 20.02 8.32 7.15
N GLN A 140 19.23 7.25 7.01
CA GLN A 140 19.71 5.91 6.69
C GLN A 140 18.74 5.26 5.70
N PRO A 141 19.26 4.43 4.76
CA PRO A 141 18.41 3.72 3.83
C PRO A 141 17.54 2.68 4.56
N PRO A 142 16.23 2.63 4.28
CA PRO A 142 15.34 1.61 4.81
C PRO A 142 15.74 0.21 4.31
N SER A 143 15.20 -0.84 4.95
CA SER A 143 15.28 -2.20 4.42
C SER A 143 14.58 -2.30 3.05
N ALA A 144 14.92 -3.33 2.26
CA ALA A 144 14.38 -3.50 0.90
C ALA A 144 12.83 -3.46 0.87
N ASP A 145 12.16 -4.26 1.72
CA ASP A 145 10.69 -4.31 1.76
C ASP A 145 10.06 -2.95 2.13
N ALA A 146 10.67 -2.21 3.06
CA ALA A 146 10.21 -0.87 3.43
C ALA A 146 10.48 0.15 2.30
N THR A 147 11.58 0.02 1.60
CA THR A 147 11.92 0.85 0.44
C THR A 147 10.92 0.64 -0.70
N ASP A 148 10.60 -0.61 -1.01
CA ASP A 148 9.63 -0.96 -2.05
C ASP A 148 8.24 -0.38 -1.68
N ALA A 149 7.82 -0.50 -0.42
CA ALA A 149 6.58 0.10 0.06
C ALA A 149 6.57 1.65 -0.01
N LEU A 150 7.68 2.32 0.36
CA LEU A 150 7.81 3.76 0.22
C LEU A 150 7.74 4.19 -1.26
N ALA A 151 8.36 3.44 -2.16
CA ALA A 151 8.29 3.69 -3.60
C ALA A 151 6.86 3.62 -4.14
N VAL A 152 6.06 2.66 -3.64
CA VAL A 152 4.62 2.56 -3.98
C VAL A 152 3.83 3.77 -3.50
N ALA A 153 4.08 4.26 -2.28
CA ALA A 153 3.45 5.48 -1.76
C ALA A 153 3.80 6.72 -2.59
N ILE A 154 5.09 6.88 -2.92
CA ILE A 154 5.59 7.96 -3.79
C ILE A 154 4.94 7.88 -5.17
N CYS A 155 4.82 6.68 -5.74
CA CYS A 155 4.17 6.45 -7.02
C CYS A 155 2.74 6.99 -7.02
N HIS A 156 1.96 6.67 -5.99
CA HIS A 156 0.59 7.16 -5.85
C HIS A 156 0.53 8.69 -5.77
N LEU A 157 1.34 9.31 -4.92
CA LEU A 157 1.37 10.77 -4.75
C LEU A 157 1.75 11.49 -6.03
N ASN A 158 2.75 10.99 -6.76
CA ASN A 158 3.13 11.52 -8.06
C ASN A 158 2.00 11.40 -9.08
N HIS A 159 1.33 10.25 -9.17
CA HIS A 159 0.18 10.06 -10.06
C HIS A 159 -0.99 10.99 -9.73
N ALA A 160 -1.34 11.13 -8.46
CA ALA A 160 -2.39 12.04 -8.01
C ALA A 160 -2.05 13.51 -8.35
N ARG A 161 -0.78 13.89 -8.23
CA ARG A 161 -0.31 15.24 -8.61
C ARG A 161 -0.43 15.49 -10.12
N PHE A 162 0.01 14.54 -10.95
CA PHE A 162 -0.09 14.68 -12.40
C PHE A 162 -1.56 14.68 -12.88
N GLY A 163 -2.44 13.90 -12.25
CA GLY A 163 -3.87 13.93 -12.51
C GLY A 163 -4.48 15.29 -12.22
N ARG A 164 -4.13 15.90 -11.10
CA ARG A 164 -4.58 17.29 -10.74
C ARG A 164 -4.11 18.34 -11.75
N VAL A 165 -2.85 18.25 -12.20
CA VAL A 165 -2.29 19.21 -13.19
C VAL A 165 -2.98 19.08 -14.55
N ARG A 166 -3.45 17.87 -14.93
CA ARG A 166 -4.15 17.62 -16.20
C ARG A 166 -5.66 17.86 -16.13
N GLY A 167 -6.20 18.35 -15.02
CA GLY A 167 -7.64 18.53 -14.84
C GLY A 167 -8.43 17.22 -14.82
N GLN A 168 -7.76 16.07 -14.78
CA GLN A 168 -8.36 14.77 -14.54
C GLN A 168 -8.52 14.64 -13.02
N SER A 169 -9.75 14.75 -12.53
CA SER A 169 -10.05 14.30 -11.17
C SER A 169 -9.43 12.92 -10.98
N ALA A 170 -8.79 12.71 -9.83
CA ALA A 170 -8.26 11.39 -9.45
C ALA A 170 -9.30 10.34 -9.82
N PRO A 171 -8.91 9.18 -10.41
CA PRO A 171 -9.87 8.19 -10.85
C PRO A 171 -10.83 7.91 -9.70
N ALA A 172 -12.06 8.40 -9.87
CA ALA A 172 -13.11 8.23 -8.89
C ALA A 172 -13.24 6.73 -8.63
N ARG A 173 -13.28 6.38 -7.35
CA ARG A 173 -13.68 5.09 -6.79
C ARG A 173 -14.38 4.16 -7.81
N GLN A 174 -13.63 3.46 -8.63
CA GLN A 174 -14.17 2.30 -9.31
C GLN A 174 -14.01 1.12 -8.34
N GLY A 175 -15.10 0.75 -7.66
CA GLY A 175 -15.26 -0.54 -7.05
C GLY A 175 -15.48 -0.63 -5.53
N ALA A 176 -15.33 0.43 -4.73
CA ALA A 176 -15.46 0.27 -3.27
C ALA A 176 -16.91 0.34 -2.74
N THR A 177 -17.80 1.07 -3.39
CA THR A 177 -19.19 1.23 -2.94
C THR A 177 -20.11 0.08 -3.33
N GLY A 178 -19.81 -0.66 -4.40
CA GLY A 178 -20.71 -1.71 -4.89
C GLY A 178 -20.60 -3.06 -4.17
N PHE A 179 -19.47 -3.39 -3.58
CA PHE A 179 -19.27 -4.71 -2.95
C PHE A 179 -19.68 -4.69 -1.47
N ALA A 180 -19.27 -3.70 -0.72
CA ALA A 180 -19.66 -3.56 0.69
C ALA A 180 -21.16 -3.31 0.86
N ASP A 181 -21.76 -2.49 -0.02
CA ASP A 181 -23.21 -2.23 0.01
C ASP A 181 -24.03 -3.45 -0.44
N ARG A 182 -23.51 -4.30 -1.32
CA ARG A 182 -24.15 -5.58 -1.70
C ARG A 182 -24.05 -6.64 -0.60
N LEU A 183 -23.02 -6.60 0.24
CA LEU A 183 -22.85 -7.55 1.35
C LEU A 183 -23.59 -7.13 2.62
N ARG A 184 -23.87 -5.84 2.83
CA ARG A 184 -24.62 -5.34 4.00
C ARG A 184 -25.94 -6.07 4.28
N PRO A 185 -26.81 -6.35 3.28
CA PRO A 185 -28.05 -7.11 3.53
C PRO A 185 -27.81 -8.57 3.91
N ALA A 186 -26.74 -9.19 3.38
CA ALA A 186 -26.39 -10.57 3.71
C ALA A 186 -25.79 -10.67 5.12
N TYR A 187 -24.97 -9.71 5.52
CA TYR A 187 -24.36 -9.65 6.86
C TYR A 187 -25.40 -9.42 7.95
N ARG A 188 -26.37 -8.50 7.75
CA ARG A 188 -27.50 -8.30 8.67
C ARG A 188 -28.38 -9.53 8.83
N ARG A 189 -28.56 -10.33 7.77
CA ARG A 189 -29.32 -11.59 7.85
C ARG A 189 -28.56 -12.68 8.61
N PHE A 190 -27.23 -12.65 8.58
CA PHE A 190 -26.40 -13.58 9.33
C PHE A 190 -26.42 -13.26 10.83
N GLU A 191 -26.26 -12.00 11.22
CA GLU A 191 -26.38 -11.55 12.62
C GLU A 191 -27.78 -11.80 13.21
N ALA A 192 -28.82 -11.69 12.41
CA ALA A 192 -30.21 -11.93 12.85
C ALA A 192 -30.56 -13.44 13.04
N ARG A 193 -29.70 -14.36 12.56
CA ARG A 193 -29.91 -15.81 12.67
C ARG A 193 -28.97 -16.53 13.62
N GLY A 194 -28.03 -15.84 14.22
CA GLY A 194 -26.94 -16.40 15.05
C GLY A 194 -26.93 -15.93 16.49
N GLY A 195 -28.06 -15.44 16.98
CA GLY A 195 -28.26 -15.15 18.40
C GLY A 195 -29.15 -16.20 19.03
#